data_ada32698433e520e2fa0c02acf09e60b
#
_entry.id   ada32698433e520e2fa0c02acf09e60b
#
_cell.length_a   1.000
_cell.length_b   1.000
_cell.length_c   1.000
_cell.angle_alpha   90.00
_cell.angle_beta   90.00
_cell.angle_gamma   90.00
#
_symmetry.space_group_name_H-M   'P 1'
#
loop_
_entity.id
_entity.type
_entity.pdbx_description
1 polymer ?
#
loop_
_entity_poly.entity_id
_entity_poly.type
_entity_poly.pdbx_seq_one_letter_code
_entity_poly.pdbx_strand_id
1 'polypeptide(L)'
;MRLRPGRPDLARHSHRFSVPVAGPDAPLTVTWLGVTTLLIDDGTSAVMTDGFFSRPGLGRVGVGKVSPSPARVDGCLARVGVTRLAAVVPVHTHFDHALDSALVADRTGAQLVGGESAANVGRGHGLAAERLVIAD
;
A
#
# COMPACT_ATOMS: atom_id res chain seq x y z
N MET A 1 21.53 30.58 2.50
CA MET A 1 20.86 30.00 1.32
C MET A 1 19.77 29.05 1.84
N ARG A 2 18.48 29.42 1.72
CA ARG A 2 17.39 28.53 2.13
C ARG A 2 17.12 27.58 0.97
N LEU A 3 17.51 26.32 1.12
CA LEU A 3 17.07 25.26 0.22
C LEU A 3 15.54 25.15 0.36
N ARG A 4 14.80 25.68 -0.61
CA ARG A 4 13.39 25.33 -0.78
C ARG A 4 13.39 24.04 -1.61
N PRO A 5 13.03 22.88 -1.04
CA PRO A 5 12.80 21.70 -1.87
C PRO A 5 11.69 22.08 -2.85
N GLY A 6 12.05 22.17 -4.13
CA GLY A 6 11.10 22.48 -5.19
C GLY A 6 10.04 21.38 -5.21
N ARG A 7 8.77 21.75 -5.15
CA ARG A 7 7.71 20.82 -5.50
C ARG A 7 7.85 20.52 -7.00
N PRO A 8 7.87 19.25 -7.42
CA PRO A 8 7.91 18.95 -8.83
C PRO A 8 6.70 19.60 -9.52
N ASP A 9 6.93 20.22 -10.65
CA ASP A 9 5.85 20.75 -11.48
C ASP A 9 5.16 19.58 -12.20
N LEU A 10 4.12 19.06 -11.60
CA LEU A 10 3.38 17.93 -12.14
C LEU A 10 2.65 18.29 -13.45
N ALA A 11 2.36 19.58 -13.70
CA ALA A 11 1.72 20.01 -14.92
C ALA A 11 2.58 19.70 -16.18
N ARG A 12 3.91 19.75 -16.04
CA ARG A 12 4.85 19.37 -17.11
C ARG A 12 4.72 17.92 -17.54
N HIS A 13 4.13 17.08 -16.71
CA HIS A 13 4.00 15.64 -16.92
C HIS A 13 2.53 15.19 -17.04
N SER A 14 1.59 16.14 -17.12
CA SER A 14 0.15 15.87 -17.16
C SER A 14 -0.24 14.84 -18.23
N HIS A 15 0.42 14.88 -19.41
CA HIS A 15 0.21 13.92 -20.50
C HIS A 15 0.56 12.46 -20.10
N ARG A 16 1.39 12.25 -19.08
CA ARG A 16 1.76 10.93 -18.57
C ARG A 16 0.77 10.38 -17.56
N PHE A 17 -0.12 11.23 -17.02
CA PHE A 17 -1.18 10.83 -16.09
C PHE A 17 -2.50 10.55 -16.82
N SER A 18 -2.57 10.83 -18.12
CA SER A 18 -3.72 10.49 -18.96
C SER A 18 -3.65 9.00 -19.31
N VAL A 19 -4.12 8.17 -18.39
CA VAL A 19 -4.27 6.74 -18.61
C VAL A 19 -5.71 6.42 -18.98
N PRO A 20 -5.97 5.42 -19.84
CA PRO A 20 -7.33 4.99 -20.13
C PRO A 20 -8.04 4.60 -18.82
N VAL A 21 -9.25 5.10 -18.65
CA VAL A 21 -10.12 4.61 -17.57
C VAL A 21 -10.60 3.24 -17.99
N ALA A 22 -10.49 2.26 -17.10
CA ALA A 22 -10.99 0.92 -17.34
C ALA A 22 -12.50 0.98 -17.64
N GLY A 23 -12.93 0.30 -18.71
CA GLY A 23 -14.35 0.12 -18.98
C GLY A 23 -15.01 -0.80 -17.94
N PRO A 24 -16.35 -0.80 -17.87
CA PRO A 24 -17.08 -1.64 -16.91
C PRO A 24 -16.83 -3.14 -17.09
N ASP A 25 -16.47 -3.56 -18.31
CA ASP A 25 -16.21 -4.96 -18.65
C ASP A 25 -14.70 -5.27 -18.75
N ALA A 26 -13.84 -4.42 -18.17
CA ALA A 26 -12.41 -4.67 -18.18
C ALA A 26 -12.09 -5.94 -17.37
N PRO A 27 -11.38 -6.92 -17.97
CA PRO A 27 -11.06 -8.18 -17.27
C PRO A 27 -10.07 -7.98 -16.12
N LEU A 28 -9.36 -6.88 -16.11
CA LEU A 28 -8.40 -6.51 -15.07
C LEU A 28 -8.34 -5.00 -14.93
N THR A 29 -8.37 -4.52 -13.71
CA THR A 29 -8.14 -3.12 -13.39
C THR A 29 -6.91 -2.96 -12.53
N VAL A 30 -6.16 -1.89 -12.78
CA VAL A 30 -5.02 -1.50 -11.93
C VAL A 30 -5.25 -0.07 -11.49
N THR A 31 -5.39 0.13 -10.19
CA THR A 31 -5.60 1.44 -9.59
C THR A 31 -4.37 1.87 -8.80
N TRP A 32 -3.77 2.98 -9.19
CA TRP A 32 -2.66 3.55 -8.41
C TRP A 32 -3.19 4.35 -7.22
N LEU A 33 -2.77 3.97 -6.03
CA LEU A 33 -3.19 4.58 -4.76
C LEU A 33 -2.11 5.48 -4.13
N GLY A 34 -1.04 5.69 -4.87
CA GLY A 34 0.06 6.57 -4.52
C GLY A 34 1.29 5.83 -3.98
N VAL A 35 2.46 6.48 -4.11
CA VAL A 35 3.77 5.87 -3.89
C VAL A 35 3.88 4.62 -4.78
N THR A 36 4.08 3.46 -4.22
CA THR A 36 4.14 2.16 -4.91
C THR A 36 2.94 1.26 -4.62
N THR A 37 1.87 1.83 -4.01
CA THR A 37 0.64 1.10 -3.73
C THR A 37 -0.22 1.01 -4.98
N LEU A 38 -0.39 -0.21 -5.48
CA LEU A 38 -1.27 -0.57 -6.58
C LEU A 38 -2.36 -1.52 -6.06
N LEU A 39 -3.59 -1.29 -6.47
CA LEU A 39 -4.67 -2.25 -6.34
C LEU A 39 -4.86 -2.90 -7.72
N ILE A 40 -4.75 -4.21 -7.77
CA ILE A 40 -4.92 -5.02 -8.98
C ILE A 40 -6.14 -5.91 -8.72
N ASP A 41 -7.17 -5.77 -9.56
CA ASP A 41 -8.49 -6.37 -9.35
C ASP A 41 -9.02 -6.93 -10.69
N ASP A 42 -9.40 -8.19 -10.69
CA ASP A 42 -10.00 -8.90 -11.83
C ASP A 42 -11.53 -9.03 -11.71
N GLY A 43 -12.13 -8.32 -10.77
CA GLY A 43 -13.58 -8.38 -10.49
C GLY A 43 -14.01 -9.56 -9.60
N THR A 44 -13.13 -10.54 -9.38
CA THR A 44 -13.38 -11.71 -8.51
C THR A 44 -12.45 -11.70 -7.32
N SER A 45 -11.20 -11.36 -7.55
CA SER A 45 -10.13 -11.31 -6.58
C SER A 45 -9.31 -10.05 -6.75
N ALA A 46 -8.79 -9.51 -5.65
CA ALA A 46 -7.93 -8.35 -5.68
C ALA A 46 -6.67 -8.57 -4.83
N VAL A 47 -5.57 -8.02 -5.31
CA VAL A 47 -4.30 -7.97 -4.57
C VAL A 47 -3.81 -6.53 -4.48
N MET A 48 -3.05 -6.21 -3.44
CA MET A 48 -2.51 -4.88 -3.25
C MET A 48 -1.00 -4.95 -3.01
N THR A 49 -0.23 -4.11 -3.70
CA THR A 49 1.18 -3.92 -3.35
C THR A 49 1.29 -2.93 -2.19
N ASP A 50 2.21 -3.13 -1.28
CA ASP A 50 2.58 -2.27 -0.14
C ASP A 50 1.43 -1.87 0.80
N GLY A 51 0.44 -1.13 0.32
CA GLY A 51 -0.64 -0.59 1.14
C GLY A 51 -0.23 0.63 1.98
N PHE A 52 0.77 1.40 1.55
CA PHE A 52 1.34 2.51 2.31
C PHE A 52 0.45 3.76 2.30
N PHE A 53 -0.44 3.87 3.27
CA PHE A 53 -1.42 4.95 3.43
C PHE A 53 -1.07 5.95 4.53
N SER A 54 -0.31 5.55 5.55
CA SER A 54 0.01 6.39 6.72
C SER A 54 0.87 7.61 6.40
N ARG A 55 1.83 7.47 5.49
CA ARG A 55 2.69 8.53 4.96
C ARG A 55 3.18 9.51 6.05
N PRO A 56 3.96 9.05 7.03
CA PRO A 56 4.47 9.91 8.08
C PRO A 56 5.34 11.03 7.50
N GLY A 57 5.29 12.21 8.09
CA GLY A 57 6.14 13.32 7.67
C GLY A 57 7.62 13.04 7.93
N LEU A 58 8.50 13.57 7.07
CA LEU A 58 9.96 13.33 7.12
C LEU A 58 10.59 13.62 8.49
N GLY A 59 10.14 14.67 9.18
CA GLY A 59 10.62 14.97 10.53
C GLY A 59 10.35 13.85 11.54
N ARG A 60 9.20 13.19 11.41
CA ARG A 60 8.85 12.05 12.27
C ARG A 60 9.65 10.80 11.93
N VAL A 61 9.94 10.60 10.66
CA VAL A 61 10.80 9.51 10.20
C VAL A 61 12.23 9.68 10.71
N GLY A 62 12.75 10.92 10.70
CA GLY A 62 14.14 11.21 11.08
C GLY A 62 14.43 11.14 12.57
N VAL A 63 13.47 11.45 13.44
CA VAL A 63 13.72 11.61 14.89
C VAL A 63 12.75 10.84 15.78
N GLY A 64 11.84 10.06 15.22
CA GLY A 64 10.78 9.42 15.98
C GLY A 64 10.51 7.97 15.60
N LYS A 65 9.58 7.38 16.33
CA LYS A 65 8.99 6.09 15.95
C LYS A 65 7.87 6.34 14.95
N VAL A 66 7.87 5.60 13.85
CA VAL A 66 6.76 5.56 12.91
C VAL A 66 5.88 4.34 13.21
N SER A 67 4.58 4.52 13.04
CA SER A 67 3.59 3.46 13.24
C SER A 67 2.47 3.63 12.22
N PRO A 68 1.76 2.55 11.86
CA PRO A 68 0.55 2.63 11.06
C PRO A 68 -0.46 3.60 11.66
N SER A 69 -1.23 4.27 10.80
CA SER A 69 -2.36 5.10 11.19
C SER A 69 -3.67 4.42 10.78
N PRO A 70 -4.37 3.75 11.71
CA PRO A 70 -5.62 3.05 11.40
C PRO A 70 -6.63 3.96 10.68
N ALA A 71 -6.81 5.19 11.15
CA ALA A 71 -7.75 6.11 10.53
C ALA A 71 -7.42 6.43 9.05
N ARG A 72 -6.13 6.52 8.69
CA ARG A 72 -5.72 6.74 7.30
C ARG A 72 -5.91 5.49 6.45
N VAL A 73 -5.54 4.33 6.98
CA VAL A 73 -5.73 3.04 6.29
C VAL A 73 -7.21 2.81 6.04
N ASP A 74 -8.04 2.88 7.09
CA ASP A 74 -9.48 2.65 7.00
C ASP A 74 -10.15 3.65 6.04
N GLY A 75 -9.79 4.94 6.12
CA GLY A 75 -10.30 5.97 5.23
C GLY A 75 -9.88 5.78 3.76
N CYS A 76 -8.69 5.27 3.49
CA CYS A 76 -8.24 4.98 2.12
C CYS A 76 -8.95 3.74 1.57
N LEU A 77 -9.04 2.65 2.32
CA LEU A 77 -9.75 1.43 1.91
C LEU A 77 -11.23 1.74 1.61
N ALA A 78 -11.90 2.50 2.48
CA ALA A 78 -13.28 2.92 2.26
C ALA A 78 -13.46 3.77 1.00
N ARG A 79 -12.52 4.69 0.72
CA ARG A 79 -12.58 5.56 -0.47
C ARG A 79 -12.49 4.78 -1.77
N VAL A 80 -11.72 3.70 -1.80
CA VAL A 80 -11.55 2.87 -3.00
C VAL A 80 -12.49 1.66 -3.01
N GLY A 81 -13.35 1.53 -2.00
CA GLY A 81 -14.35 0.46 -1.93
C GLY A 81 -13.77 -0.93 -1.65
N VAL A 82 -12.52 -1.00 -1.16
CA VAL A 82 -11.87 -2.28 -0.87
C VAL A 82 -12.30 -2.79 0.50
N THR A 83 -12.98 -3.93 0.51
CA THR A 83 -13.40 -4.63 1.74
C THR A 83 -12.68 -5.97 1.92
N ARG A 84 -12.19 -6.56 0.85
CA ARG A 84 -11.46 -7.84 0.83
C ARG A 84 -10.31 -7.80 -0.16
N LEU A 85 -9.20 -8.39 0.23
CA LEU A 85 -8.06 -8.68 -0.65
C LEU A 85 -7.67 -10.15 -0.49
N ALA A 86 -7.19 -10.76 -1.55
CA ALA A 86 -6.56 -12.06 -1.49
C ALA A 86 -5.17 -11.96 -0.84
N ALA A 87 -4.41 -10.95 -1.22
CA ALA A 87 -3.06 -10.73 -0.70
C ALA A 87 -2.68 -9.26 -0.63
N VAL A 88 -1.80 -8.94 0.33
CA VAL A 88 -0.99 -7.73 0.37
C VAL A 88 0.46 -8.15 0.18
N VAL A 89 1.14 -7.52 -0.78
CA VAL A 89 2.50 -7.89 -1.21
C VAL A 89 3.42 -6.67 -1.08
N PRO A 90 4.08 -6.44 0.06
CA PRO A 90 5.09 -5.40 0.14
C PRO A 90 6.26 -5.74 -0.78
N VAL A 91 6.65 -4.80 -1.67
CA VAL A 91 7.75 -5.02 -2.61
C VAL A 91 9.10 -5.13 -1.91
N HIS A 92 9.24 -4.53 -0.73
CA HIS A 92 10.30 -4.74 0.25
C HIS A 92 9.89 -4.17 1.61
N THR A 93 10.73 -4.32 2.65
CA THR A 93 10.33 -4.05 4.04
C THR A 93 10.81 -2.73 4.61
N HIS A 94 11.19 -1.76 3.78
CA HIS A 94 11.37 -0.39 4.27
C HIS A 94 10.02 0.20 4.72
N PHE A 95 10.09 1.18 5.63
CA PHE A 95 8.87 1.73 6.25
C PHE A 95 7.88 2.34 5.23
N ASP A 96 8.38 2.93 4.15
CA ASP A 96 7.59 3.55 3.09
C ASP A 96 6.89 2.53 2.15
N HIS A 97 7.10 1.25 2.40
CA HIS A 97 6.41 0.12 1.75
C HIS A 97 5.62 -0.70 2.76
N ALA A 98 6.29 -1.24 3.79
CA ALA A 98 5.72 -2.25 4.67
C ALA A 98 5.02 -1.71 5.92
N LEU A 99 5.09 -0.40 6.21
CA LEU A 99 4.56 0.16 7.45
C LEU A 99 3.10 -0.22 7.70
N ASP A 100 2.26 -0.14 6.68
CA ASP A 100 0.82 -0.39 6.80
C ASP A 100 0.40 -1.76 6.29
N SER A 101 1.29 -2.52 5.62
CA SER A 101 0.94 -3.76 4.91
C SER A 101 0.23 -4.77 5.79
N ALA A 102 0.73 -4.99 7.00
CA ALA A 102 0.11 -5.92 7.94
C ALA A 102 -1.25 -5.43 8.44
N LEU A 103 -1.40 -4.13 8.68
CA LEU A 103 -2.69 -3.54 9.06
C LEU A 103 -3.71 -3.62 7.92
N VAL A 104 -3.29 -3.37 6.68
CA VAL A 104 -4.15 -3.53 5.49
C VAL A 104 -4.56 -5.00 5.35
N ALA A 105 -3.62 -5.94 5.48
CA ALA A 105 -3.93 -7.35 5.47
C ALA A 105 -4.96 -7.72 6.56
N ASP A 106 -4.78 -7.20 7.77
CA ASP A 106 -5.71 -7.45 8.88
C ASP A 106 -7.12 -6.94 8.58
N ARG A 107 -7.25 -5.72 8.10
CA ARG A 107 -8.55 -5.08 7.76
C ARG A 107 -9.30 -5.78 6.62
N THR A 108 -8.58 -6.38 5.69
CA THR A 108 -9.16 -6.94 4.46
C THR A 108 -9.25 -8.47 4.45
N GLY A 109 -8.76 -9.12 5.50
CA GLY A 109 -8.69 -10.58 5.56
C GLY A 109 -7.60 -11.19 4.65
N ALA A 110 -6.71 -10.36 4.08
CA ALA A 110 -5.70 -10.79 3.12
C ALA A 110 -4.59 -11.64 3.76
N GLN A 111 -3.94 -12.45 2.94
CA GLN A 111 -2.61 -12.98 3.25
C GLN A 111 -1.56 -11.86 3.11
N LEU A 112 -0.53 -11.87 3.94
CA LEU A 112 0.67 -11.06 3.77
C LEU A 112 1.73 -11.92 3.09
N VAL A 113 2.09 -11.57 1.86
CA VAL A 113 2.98 -12.37 1.01
C VAL A 113 4.29 -11.63 0.82
N GLY A 114 5.41 -12.28 1.07
CA GLY A 114 6.75 -11.69 0.87
C GLY A 114 7.83 -12.55 1.51
N GLY A 115 9.05 -12.07 1.54
CA GLY A 115 10.14 -12.77 2.21
C GLY A 115 9.99 -12.79 3.74
N GLU A 116 10.94 -13.44 4.44
CA GLU A 116 10.93 -13.59 5.90
C GLU A 116 10.80 -12.25 6.65
N SER A 117 11.40 -11.17 6.11
CA SER A 117 11.28 -9.83 6.70
C SER A 117 9.84 -9.31 6.68
N ALA A 118 9.07 -9.58 5.63
CA ALA A 118 7.65 -9.22 5.55
C ALA A 118 6.82 -10.07 6.53
N ALA A 119 7.12 -11.36 6.65
CA ALA A 119 6.49 -12.23 7.64
C ALA A 119 6.74 -11.72 9.08
N ASN A 120 7.95 -11.21 9.37
CA ASN A 120 8.25 -10.61 10.68
C ASN A 120 7.43 -9.34 10.95
N VAL A 121 7.16 -8.51 9.92
CA VAL A 121 6.23 -7.37 10.05
C VAL A 121 4.83 -7.87 10.41
N GLY A 122 4.36 -8.92 9.75
CA GLY A 122 3.07 -9.54 10.04
C GLY A 122 2.97 -10.11 11.45
N ARG A 123 4.00 -10.84 11.90
CA ARG A 123 4.08 -11.37 13.28
C ARG A 123 4.06 -10.25 14.30
N GLY A 124 4.83 -9.17 14.05
CA GLY A 124 4.88 -7.99 14.93
C GLY A 124 3.54 -7.26 15.03
N HIS A 125 2.70 -7.36 14.01
CA HIS A 125 1.33 -6.83 14.01
C HIS A 125 0.33 -7.76 14.71
N GLY A 126 0.65 -9.04 14.82
CA GLY A 126 -0.23 -10.07 15.38
C GLY A 126 -1.05 -10.84 14.35
N LEU A 127 -0.65 -10.83 13.07
CA LEU A 127 -1.28 -11.70 12.08
C LEU A 127 -1.03 -13.17 12.42
N ALA A 128 -2.05 -14.00 12.25
CA ALA A 128 -1.98 -15.44 12.43
C ALA A 128 -1.02 -16.07 11.40
N ALA A 129 -0.31 -17.13 11.80
CA ALA A 129 0.76 -17.72 11.00
C ALA A 129 0.28 -18.21 9.61
N GLU A 130 -0.93 -18.72 9.53
CA GLU A 130 -1.56 -19.18 8.29
C GLU A 130 -1.86 -18.04 7.28
N ARG A 131 -1.76 -16.81 7.72
CA ARG A 131 -1.91 -15.61 6.87
C ARG A 131 -0.59 -15.05 6.39
N LEU A 132 0.53 -15.65 6.78
CA LEU A 132 1.87 -15.26 6.39
C LEU A 132 2.38 -16.24 5.33
N VAL A 133 2.55 -15.77 4.12
CA VAL A 133 3.10 -16.56 3.01
C VAL A 133 4.51 -16.07 2.72
N ILE A 134 5.48 -16.94 3.00
CA ILE A 134 6.89 -16.67 2.73
C ILE A 134 7.18 -17.14 1.31
N ALA A 135 7.49 -16.19 0.44
CA ALA A 135 7.92 -16.42 -0.93
C ALA A 135 9.43 -16.16 -0.98
N ASP A 136 10.21 -17.22 -1.20
CA ASP A 136 11.67 -17.17 -1.38
C ASP A 136 12.03 -17.18 -2.85
#